data_21a93209b99122003b071107920dc96e
#
_entry.id   21a93209b99122003b071107920dc96e
#
_cell.length_a   1.000
_cell.length_b   1.000
_cell.length_c   1.000
_cell.angle_alpha   90.00
_cell.angle_beta   90.00
_cell.angle_gamma   90.00
#
_symmetry.space_group_name_H-M   'P 1'
#
loop_
_entity.id
_entity.type
_entity.pdbx_description
1 polymer ?
#
loop_
_entity_poly.entity_id
_entity_poly.type
_entity_poly.pdbx_seq_one_letter_code
_entity_poly.pdbx_strand_id
1 'polypeptide(L)'
;MSREIYRNEWKYLISWGEKELITSRIAPLLHPDPNAVNGGYLIRSLYFDDYWNTAYEQKDAGVLERKKYRIRIYNYSDRSIKLERKKKYGAYIYKQSAKITRSEFKAILAGDYNFLLKSSQPLLQEFYVECRCHNLRPRTIVDYEREPWILDAGTVRITFDQNVRAAVGSFDIFDPSLPCLSVIDPGRLVMEVKFTEFLPKFVQDILPPQRAEMTAVSKYVLCYEKTQYLNGDGYWVGDGHDTPDIFRQSLQTDTTERSLLRERQ
;
A
#
# COMPACT_ATOMS: atom_id res chain seq x y z
N MET A 1 -10.12 22.41 -15.02
CA MET A 1 -9.22 22.01 -13.91
C MET A 1 -10.07 21.30 -12.86
N SER A 2 -9.88 20.02 -12.62
CA SER A 2 -10.56 19.31 -11.53
C SER A 2 -10.04 19.85 -10.20
N ARG A 3 -10.95 20.35 -9.36
CA ARG A 3 -10.63 20.90 -8.03
C ARG A 3 -9.99 19.78 -7.20
N GLU A 4 -8.80 19.99 -6.69
CA GLU A 4 -8.14 19.03 -5.80
C GLU A 4 -8.93 18.98 -4.48
N ILE A 5 -9.52 17.83 -4.16
CA ILE A 5 -10.25 17.63 -2.91
C ILE A 5 -9.32 17.02 -1.89
N TYR A 6 -8.97 17.80 -0.90
CA TYR A 6 -8.18 17.35 0.25
C TYR A 6 -9.08 16.74 1.31
N ARG A 7 -8.60 15.66 1.95
CA ARG A 7 -9.34 14.91 2.98
C ARG A 7 -8.52 14.76 4.24
N ASN A 8 -9.19 14.83 5.38
CA ASN A 8 -8.63 14.40 6.66
C ASN A 8 -8.63 12.87 6.75
N GLU A 9 -7.65 12.31 7.42
CA GLU A 9 -7.53 10.87 7.64
C GLU A 9 -6.94 10.62 9.03
N TRP A 10 -7.77 10.09 9.93
CA TRP A 10 -7.36 9.66 11.26
C TRP A 10 -7.22 8.14 11.27
N LYS A 11 -6.26 7.62 12.03
CA LYS A 11 -6.01 6.19 12.15
C LYS A 11 -5.84 5.80 13.60
N TYR A 12 -6.41 4.66 13.93
CA TYR A 12 -6.38 4.06 15.25
C TYR A 12 -5.98 2.60 15.12
N LEU A 13 -5.15 2.16 16.04
CA LEU A 13 -4.91 0.74 16.25
C LEU A 13 -5.82 0.31 17.39
N ILE A 14 -6.83 -0.49 17.10
CA ILE A 14 -7.87 -0.91 18.04
C ILE A 14 -7.91 -2.43 18.18
N SER A 15 -8.47 -2.91 19.27
CA SER A 15 -8.77 -4.31 19.52
C SER A 15 -10.07 -4.75 18.82
N TRP A 16 -10.30 -6.06 18.74
CA TRP A 16 -11.56 -6.62 18.26
C TRP A 16 -12.74 -6.20 19.13
N GLY A 17 -12.57 -6.18 20.46
CA GLY A 17 -13.63 -5.72 21.37
C GLY A 17 -14.02 -4.26 21.15
N GLU A 18 -13.04 -3.37 20.92
CA GLU A 18 -13.32 -1.99 20.57
C GLU A 18 -14.01 -1.87 19.21
N LYS A 19 -13.62 -2.68 18.22
CA LYS A 19 -14.31 -2.74 16.92
C LYS A 19 -15.78 -3.08 17.09
N GLU A 20 -16.12 -4.14 17.83
CA GLU A 20 -17.50 -4.55 18.07
C GLU A 20 -18.31 -3.45 18.77
N LEU A 21 -17.73 -2.82 19.79
CA LEU A 21 -18.35 -1.71 20.50
C LEU A 21 -18.60 -0.53 19.55
N ILE A 22 -17.62 -0.13 18.75
CA ILE A 22 -17.77 0.97 17.79
C ILE A 22 -18.80 0.60 16.73
N THR A 23 -18.75 -0.61 16.17
CA THR A 23 -19.68 -1.09 15.15
C THR A 23 -21.12 -1.03 15.67
N SER A 24 -21.40 -1.48 16.89
CA SER A 24 -22.75 -1.41 17.48
C SER A 24 -23.28 0.02 17.61
N ARG A 25 -22.38 1.00 17.79
CA ARG A 25 -22.74 2.43 17.94
C ARG A 25 -22.89 3.15 16.60
N ILE A 26 -22.14 2.75 15.56
CA ILE A 26 -22.22 3.37 14.24
C ILE A 26 -23.31 2.75 13.36
N ALA A 27 -23.63 1.46 13.52
CA ALA A 27 -24.59 0.75 12.67
C ALA A 27 -25.99 1.40 12.59
N PRO A 28 -26.54 2.05 13.63
CA PRO A 28 -27.79 2.79 13.52
C PRO A 28 -27.69 4.10 12.73
N LEU A 29 -26.48 4.63 12.49
CA LEU A 29 -26.23 5.97 11.98
C LEU A 29 -25.53 5.96 10.61
N LEU A 30 -24.73 4.97 10.33
CA LEU A 30 -23.96 4.78 9.11
C LEU A 30 -24.49 3.55 8.36
N HIS A 31 -24.31 3.53 7.06
CA HIS A 31 -24.64 2.35 6.25
C HIS A 31 -23.36 1.69 5.70
N PRO A 32 -23.38 0.39 5.43
CA PRO A 32 -22.29 -0.30 4.75
C PRO A 32 -22.04 0.28 3.35
N ASP A 33 -20.79 0.24 2.88
CA ASP A 33 -20.46 0.61 1.48
C ASP A 33 -21.23 -0.33 0.53
N PRO A 34 -21.99 0.21 -0.47
CA PRO A 34 -22.72 -0.61 -1.43
C PRO A 34 -21.85 -1.60 -2.23
N ASN A 35 -20.54 -1.39 -2.29
CA ASN A 35 -19.60 -2.31 -2.94
C ASN A 35 -19.12 -3.44 -2.01
N ALA A 36 -19.50 -3.41 -0.74
CA ALA A 36 -19.14 -4.45 0.22
C ALA A 36 -20.10 -5.65 0.07
N VAL A 37 -19.56 -6.79 -0.32
CA VAL A 37 -20.28 -8.06 -0.37
C VAL A 37 -20.05 -8.78 0.96
N ASN A 38 -21.12 -9.24 1.61
CA ASN A 38 -21.03 -9.88 2.93
C ASN A 38 -20.29 -9.03 3.98
N GLY A 39 -20.51 -7.71 3.96
CA GLY A 39 -19.95 -6.79 4.94
C GLY A 39 -18.55 -6.24 4.62
N GLY A 40 -17.88 -6.72 3.56
CA GLY A 40 -16.54 -6.24 3.27
C GLY A 40 -15.99 -6.66 1.92
N TYR A 41 -14.71 -6.39 1.72
CA TYR A 41 -13.93 -6.83 0.56
C TYR A 41 -12.44 -6.87 0.87
N LEU A 42 -11.74 -7.76 0.16
CA LEU A 42 -10.30 -7.84 0.24
C LEU A 42 -9.66 -6.75 -0.64
N ILE A 43 -8.61 -6.15 -0.12
CA ILE A 43 -7.78 -5.18 -0.86
C ILE A 43 -6.35 -5.70 -0.93
N ARG A 44 -5.84 -5.82 -2.15
CA ARG A 44 -4.43 -6.09 -2.39
C ARG A 44 -3.79 -4.93 -3.15
N SER A 45 -2.64 -4.48 -2.69
CA SER A 45 -1.93 -3.34 -3.29
C SER A 45 -0.44 -3.62 -3.38
N LEU A 46 0.11 -3.53 -4.60
CA LEU A 46 1.55 -3.52 -4.83
C LEU A 46 2.06 -2.09 -4.68
N TYR A 47 2.95 -1.85 -3.74
CA TYR A 47 3.60 -0.56 -3.53
C TYR A 47 4.93 -0.50 -4.27
N PHE A 48 5.25 0.71 -4.71
CA PHE A 48 6.47 1.04 -5.41
C PHE A 48 7.30 2.02 -4.58
N ASP A 49 8.62 1.89 -4.65
CA ASP A 49 9.57 2.85 -4.11
C ASP A 49 10.77 2.93 -5.02
N ASP A 50 11.58 3.98 -4.88
CA ASP A 50 12.80 4.16 -5.64
C ASP A 50 13.97 3.32 -5.06
N TYR A 51 15.14 3.46 -5.67
CA TYR A 51 16.34 2.76 -5.22
C TYR A 51 16.68 3.06 -3.75
N TRP A 52 16.48 4.29 -3.32
CA TRP A 52 16.83 4.77 -1.97
C TRP A 52 15.71 4.53 -0.93
N ASN A 53 14.60 3.90 -1.31
CA ASN A 53 13.41 3.75 -0.48
C ASN A 53 12.87 5.09 0.05
N THR A 54 12.91 6.11 -0.80
CA THR A 54 12.55 7.49 -0.44
C THR A 54 11.15 7.60 0.18
N ALA A 55 10.16 6.87 -0.35
CA ALA A 55 8.81 6.93 0.21
C ALA A 55 8.70 6.25 1.59
N TYR A 56 9.57 5.26 1.89
CA TYR A 56 9.71 4.66 3.22
C TYR A 56 10.38 5.67 4.17
N GLU A 57 11.59 6.13 3.84
CA GLU A 57 12.40 7.05 4.64
C GLU A 57 11.65 8.36 4.96
N GLN A 58 11.03 8.99 3.97
CA GLN A 58 10.22 10.20 4.17
C GLN A 58 9.01 9.97 5.09
N LYS A 59 8.43 8.75 5.09
CA LYS A 59 7.34 8.44 6.00
C LYS A 59 7.85 8.23 7.41
N ASP A 60 8.98 7.57 7.60
CA ASP A 60 9.58 7.33 8.90
C ASP A 60 10.08 8.64 9.53
N ALA A 61 10.84 9.42 8.79
CA ALA A 61 11.31 10.74 9.19
C ALA A 61 10.20 11.80 9.37
N GLY A 62 8.95 11.47 9.06
CA GLY A 62 7.82 12.39 9.23
C GLY A 62 7.80 13.58 8.26
N VAL A 63 8.52 13.50 7.12
CA VAL A 63 8.60 14.58 6.12
C VAL A 63 7.22 15.09 5.75
N LEU A 64 7.08 16.42 5.71
CA LEU A 64 5.79 17.11 5.54
C LEU A 64 5.14 16.81 4.18
N GLU A 65 5.93 16.91 3.11
CA GLU A 65 5.49 16.59 1.76
C GLU A 65 6.08 15.25 1.30
N ARG A 66 5.22 14.31 0.94
CA ARG A 66 5.63 13.00 0.45
C ARG A 66 4.61 12.38 -0.47
N LYS A 67 5.08 11.50 -1.37
CA LYS A 67 4.22 10.77 -2.32
C LYS A 67 4.48 9.26 -2.23
N LYS A 68 3.44 8.48 -2.57
CA LYS A 68 3.53 7.02 -2.69
C LYS A 68 2.75 6.56 -3.89
N TYR A 69 3.31 5.60 -4.61
CA TYR A 69 2.65 4.94 -5.74
C TYR A 69 2.28 3.52 -5.37
N ARG A 70 1.12 3.08 -5.88
CA ARG A 70 0.69 1.69 -5.76
C ARG A 70 -0.21 1.28 -6.90
N ILE A 71 -0.24 0.01 -7.22
CA ILE A 71 -1.28 -0.61 -8.05
C ILE A 71 -2.19 -1.40 -7.12
N ARG A 72 -3.51 -1.20 -7.25
CA ARG A 72 -4.53 -1.78 -6.36
C ARG A 72 -5.56 -2.57 -7.14
N ILE A 73 -5.92 -3.72 -6.57
CA ILE A 73 -7.05 -4.55 -6.97
C ILE A 73 -7.95 -4.87 -5.77
N TYR A 74 -9.12 -5.43 -6.06
CA TYR A 74 -10.09 -5.87 -5.07
C TYR A 74 -10.45 -7.33 -5.31
N ASN A 75 -10.54 -8.13 -4.24
CA ASN A 75 -10.93 -9.55 -4.28
C ASN A 75 -10.14 -10.38 -5.33
N TYR A 76 -8.84 -10.07 -5.48
CA TYR A 76 -7.94 -10.67 -6.49
C TYR A 76 -8.40 -10.55 -7.95
N SER A 77 -9.41 -9.70 -8.20
CA SER A 77 -10.05 -9.53 -9.51
C SER A 77 -9.35 -8.49 -10.37
N ASP A 78 -9.29 -8.74 -11.66
CA ASP A 78 -8.80 -7.80 -12.68
C ASP A 78 -9.87 -6.84 -13.22
N ARG A 79 -11.12 -6.93 -12.73
CA ARG A 79 -12.22 -6.02 -13.13
C ARG A 79 -11.90 -4.55 -12.89
N SER A 80 -11.07 -4.25 -11.89
CA SER A 80 -10.68 -2.88 -11.55
C SER A 80 -9.24 -2.84 -11.05
N ILE A 81 -8.30 -2.58 -11.95
CA ILE A 81 -6.89 -2.39 -11.64
C ILE A 81 -6.62 -0.90 -11.67
N LYS A 82 -6.11 -0.34 -10.57
CA LYS A 82 -5.87 1.10 -10.45
C LYS A 82 -4.43 1.40 -10.05
N LEU A 83 -3.73 2.13 -10.90
CA LEU A 83 -2.54 2.85 -10.48
C LEU A 83 -2.98 4.05 -9.66
N GLU A 84 -2.45 4.21 -8.45
CA GLU A 84 -2.80 5.29 -7.54
C GLU A 84 -1.54 6.01 -7.05
N ARG A 85 -1.59 7.35 -7.05
CA ARG A 85 -0.63 8.19 -6.35
C ARG A 85 -1.32 8.85 -5.16
N LYS A 86 -0.74 8.70 -3.97
CA LYS A 86 -1.16 9.39 -2.76
C LYS A 86 -0.09 10.42 -2.41
N LYS A 87 -0.41 11.71 -2.50
CA LYS A 87 0.39 12.81 -1.97
C LYS A 87 -0.11 13.17 -0.59
N LYS A 88 0.79 13.46 0.33
CA LYS A 88 0.49 14.03 1.64
C LYS A 88 1.24 15.36 1.77
N TYR A 89 0.53 16.37 2.26
CA TYR A 89 1.09 17.65 2.65
C TYR A 89 0.56 18.01 4.03
N GLY A 90 1.40 17.90 5.07
CA GLY A 90 0.96 18.03 6.44
C GLY A 90 -0.15 17.06 6.82
N ALA A 91 -1.29 17.58 7.23
CA ALA A 91 -2.50 16.79 7.55
C ALA A 91 -3.31 16.40 6.30
N TYR A 92 -3.09 17.06 5.17
CA TYR A 92 -3.90 16.92 3.97
C TYR A 92 -3.41 15.80 3.07
N ILE A 93 -4.38 15.11 2.47
CA ILE A 93 -4.13 14.00 1.56
C ILE A 93 -4.84 14.25 0.24
N TYR A 94 -4.06 14.19 -0.83
CA TYR A 94 -4.55 14.20 -2.20
C TYR A 94 -4.26 12.87 -2.88
N LYS A 95 -5.28 12.30 -3.55
CA LYS A 95 -5.19 11.02 -4.23
C LYS A 95 -5.63 11.15 -5.69
N GLN A 96 -4.78 10.67 -6.58
CA GLN A 96 -5.11 10.46 -8.00
C GLN A 96 -5.12 8.96 -8.32
N SER A 97 -5.91 8.59 -9.31
CA SER A 97 -5.97 7.21 -9.79
C SER A 97 -6.18 7.15 -11.30
N ALA A 98 -5.53 6.20 -11.94
CA ALA A 98 -5.67 5.87 -13.34
C ALA A 98 -6.01 4.37 -13.45
N LYS A 99 -6.91 4.00 -14.35
CA LYS A 99 -7.20 2.60 -14.65
C LYS A 99 -6.10 2.06 -15.58
N ILE A 100 -5.68 0.83 -15.33
CA ILE A 100 -4.79 0.07 -16.20
C ILE A 100 -5.38 -1.33 -16.43
N THR A 101 -4.94 -1.98 -17.48
CA THR A 101 -5.30 -3.37 -17.83
C THR A 101 -4.36 -4.36 -17.14
N ARG A 102 -4.72 -5.65 -17.17
CA ARG A 102 -3.84 -6.72 -16.67
C ARG A 102 -2.58 -6.88 -17.53
N SER A 103 -2.67 -6.65 -18.83
CA SER A 103 -1.49 -6.65 -19.72
C SER A 103 -0.53 -5.52 -19.41
N GLU A 104 -1.04 -4.31 -19.16
CA GLU A 104 -0.24 -3.15 -18.75
C GLU A 104 0.41 -3.38 -17.38
N PHE A 105 -0.29 -4.00 -16.43
CA PHE A 105 0.30 -4.40 -15.16
C PHE A 105 1.48 -5.36 -15.35
N LYS A 106 1.32 -6.40 -16.21
CA LYS A 106 2.40 -7.34 -16.53
C LYS A 106 3.59 -6.65 -17.19
N ALA A 107 3.34 -5.70 -18.11
CA ALA A 107 4.38 -4.89 -18.73
C ALA A 107 5.15 -4.06 -17.69
N ILE A 108 4.46 -3.46 -16.71
CA ILE A 108 5.10 -2.72 -15.60
C ILE A 108 6.02 -3.66 -14.80
N LEU A 109 5.57 -4.88 -14.47
CA LEU A 109 6.40 -5.84 -13.75
C LEU A 109 7.63 -6.29 -14.55
N ALA A 110 7.50 -6.39 -15.88
CA ALA A 110 8.59 -6.71 -16.79
C ALA A 110 9.52 -5.53 -17.09
N GLY A 111 9.25 -4.33 -16.53
CA GLY A 111 10.05 -3.13 -16.77
C GLY A 111 9.78 -2.43 -18.10
N ASP A 112 8.77 -2.87 -18.86
CA ASP A 112 8.32 -2.16 -20.07
C ASP A 112 7.33 -1.05 -19.69
N TYR A 113 7.80 0.18 -19.75
CA TYR A 113 7.06 1.38 -19.38
C TYR A 113 6.61 2.23 -20.58
N ASN A 114 6.95 1.84 -21.82
CA ASN A 114 6.78 2.70 -23.00
C ASN A 114 5.31 3.06 -23.29
N PHE A 115 4.38 2.18 -22.97
CA PHE A 115 2.96 2.43 -23.13
C PHE A 115 2.43 3.55 -22.21
N LEU A 116 3.05 3.75 -21.03
CA LEU A 116 2.68 4.79 -20.07
C LEU A 116 2.89 6.19 -20.66
N LEU A 117 3.98 6.39 -21.43
CA LEU A 117 4.30 7.66 -22.07
C LEU A 117 3.24 8.03 -23.12
N LYS A 118 2.68 7.03 -23.81
CA LYS A 118 1.66 7.22 -24.86
C LYS A 118 0.26 7.47 -24.29
N SER A 119 0.06 7.31 -23.00
CA SER A 119 -1.23 7.50 -22.36
C SER A 119 -1.65 8.97 -22.33
N SER A 120 -2.94 9.24 -22.52
CA SER A 120 -3.51 10.58 -22.31
C SER A 120 -3.70 10.95 -20.82
N GLN A 121 -3.48 10.01 -19.89
CA GLN A 121 -3.65 10.22 -18.46
C GLN A 121 -2.36 10.75 -17.82
N PRO A 122 -2.35 12.00 -17.27
CA PRO A 122 -1.13 12.60 -16.73
C PRO A 122 -0.46 11.77 -15.62
N LEU A 123 -1.24 11.04 -14.82
CA LEU A 123 -0.70 10.18 -13.76
C LEU A 123 0.14 9.02 -14.32
N LEU A 124 -0.23 8.45 -15.47
CA LEU A 124 0.52 7.38 -16.11
C LEU A 124 1.84 7.90 -16.70
N GLN A 125 1.81 9.09 -17.32
CA GLN A 125 3.01 9.75 -17.82
C GLN A 125 3.97 10.12 -16.67
N GLU A 126 3.45 10.65 -15.55
CA GLU A 126 4.23 10.90 -14.35
C GLU A 126 4.86 9.61 -13.82
N PHE A 127 4.10 8.52 -13.74
CA PHE A 127 4.60 7.24 -13.28
C PHE A 127 5.71 6.69 -14.19
N TYR A 128 5.63 6.93 -15.51
CA TYR A 128 6.73 6.63 -16.45
C TYR A 128 8.02 7.35 -16.06
N VAL A 129 7.93 8.67 -15.81
CA VAL A 129 9.10 9.48 -15.39
C VAL A 129 9.69 8.92 -14.07
N GLU A 130 8.86 8.61 -13.09
CA GLU A 130 9.32 8.03 -11.82
C GLU A 130 10.05 6.69 -12.03
N CYS A 131 9.50 5.82 -12.88
CA CYS A 131 10.12 4.53 -13.19
C CYS A 131 11.46 4.67 -13.94
N ARG A 132 11.58 5.66 -14.83
CA ARG A 132 12.78 5.85 -15.64
C ARG A 132 13.85 6.70 -14.97
N CYS A 133 13.45 7.80 -14.31
CA CYS A 133 14.39 8.77 -13.74
C CYS A 133 14.76 8.46 -12.28
N HIS A 134 13.82 7.91 -11.50
CA HIS A 134 14.04 7.60 -10.09
C HIS A 134 14.12 6.09 -9.80
N ASN A 135 14.10 5.29 -10.86
CA ASN A 135 14.18 3.83 -10.77
C ASN A 135 13.12 3.23 -9.84
N LEU A 136 11.89 3.74 -9.96
CA LEU A 136 10.76 3.28 -9.15
C LEU A 136 10.44 1.82 -9.50
N ARG A 137 10.41 0.94 -8.49
CA ARG A 137 10.23 -0.51 -8.65
C ARG A 137 9.23 -1.06 -7.63
N PRO A 138 8.62 -2.23 -7.89
CA PRO A 138 7.85 -2.95 -6.89
C PRO A 138 8.66 -3.18 -5.62
N ARG A 139 8.03 -3.02 -4.44
CA ARG A 139 8.69 -3.21 -3.14
C ARG A 139 7.98 -4.19 -2.23
N THR A 140 6.68 -4.05 -2.05
CA THR A 140 5.92 -4.95 -1.18
C THR A 140 4.45 -5.00 -1.57
N ILE A 141 3.84 -6.15 -1.39
CA ILE A 141 2.40 -6.32 -1.51
C ILE A 141 1.79 -6.18 -0.11
N VAL A 142 0.81 -5.29 -0.02
CA VAL A 142 -0.02 -5.09 1.17
C VAL A 142 -1.39 -5.70 0.93
N ASP A 143 -1.79 -6.64 1.76
CA ASP A 143 -3.03 -7.39 1.69
C ASP A 143 -3.84 -7.21 2.98
N TYR A 144 -5.15 -6.97 2.89
CA TYR A 144 -6.02 -6.84 4.06
C TYR A 144 -7.50 -6.93 3.69
N GLU A 145 -8.32 -7.27 4.66
CA GLU A 145 -9.76 -7.28 4.56
C GLU A 145 -10.33 -5.97 5.11
N ARG A 146 -11.27 -5.35 4.39
CA ARG A 146 -11.86 -4.07 4.75
C ARG A 146 -13.35 -4.18 4.96
N GLU A 147 -13.80 -3.76 6.13
CA GLU A 147 -15.20 -3.51 6.45
C GLU A 147 -15.44 -1.99 6.43
N PRO A 148 -16.19 -1.46 5.45
CA PRO A 148 -16.38 -0.02 5.29
C PRO A 148 -17.78 0.43 5.66
N TRP A 149 -17.88 1.55 6.39
CA TRP A 149 -19.10 2.25 6.78
C TRP A 149 -19.09 3.67 6.26
N ILE A 150 -20.24 4.15 5.78
CA ILE A 150 -20.39 5.47 5.12
C ILE A 150 -21.46 6.28 5.81
N LEU A 151 -21.21 7.58 5.96
CA LEU A 151 -22.18 8.60 6.28
C LEU A 151 -22.04 9.71 5.23
N ASP A 152 -23.13 10.03 4.54
CA ASP A 152 -23.13 11.03 3.48
C ASP A 152 -22.86 12.43 4.02
N ALA A 153 -23.38 12.77 5.20
CA ALA A 153 -23.08 14.01 5.88
C ALA A 153 -21.59 14.13 6.20
N GLY A 154 -20.93 15.17 5.72
CA GLY A 154 -19.48 15.40 5.89
C GLY A 154 -18.59 14.45 5.09
N THR A 155 -19.16 13.63 4.19
CA THR A 155 -18.44 12.58 3.43
C THR A 155 -17.60 11.67 4.32
N VAL A 156 -18.17 11.31 5.49
CA VAL A 156 -17.46 10.48 6.46
C VAL A 156 -17.41 9.05 6.00
N ARG A 157 -16.23 8.44 6.11
CA ARG A 157 -16.03 7.02 5.88
C ARG A 157 -15.19 6.43 7.00
N ILE A 158 -15.78 5.48 7.73
CA ILE A 158 -15.10 4.68 8.74
C ILE A 158 -14.81 3.32 8.13
N THR A 159 -13.56 2.85 8.25
CA THR A 159 -13.19 1.53 7.74
C THR A 159 -12.40 0.77 8.79
N PHE A 160 -12.71 -0.52 8.93
CA PHE A 160 -11.95 -1.46 9.74
C PHE A 160 -11.12 -2.35 8.81
N ASP A 161 -9.80 -2.21 8.89
CA ASP A 161 -8.83 -2.96 8.09
C ASP A 161 -8.26 -4.08 8.96
N GLN A 162 -8.67 -5.30 8.65
CA GLN A 162 -8.40 -6.53 9.41
C GLN A 162 -7.38 -7.37 8.65
N ASN A 163 -6.70 -8.29 9.36
CA ASN A 163 -5.78 -9.26 8.76
C ASN A 163 -4.75 -8.60 7.82
N VAL A 164 -4.13 -7.51 8.28
CA VAL A 164 -3.12 -6.81 7.48
C VAL A 164 -1.89 -7.67 7.34
N ARG A 165 -1.53 -7.99 6.09
CA ARG A 165 -0.48 -8.96 5.74
C ARG A 165 0.42 -8.41 4.64
N ALA A 166 1.66 -8.86 4.63
CA ALA A 166 2.59 -8.69 3.52
C ALA A 166 2.67 -10.01 2.74
N ALA A 167 2.39 -9.99 1.43
CA ALA A 167 2.59 -11.16 0.59
C ALA A 167 4.06 -11.23 0.13
N VAL A 168 4.58 -12.46 0.03
CA VAL A 168 5.97 -12.76 -0.33
C VAL A 168 6.05 -13.76 -1.48
N GLY A 169 7.22 -13.89 -2.09
CA GLY A 169 7.52 -14.87 -3.13
C GLY A 169 7.24 -14.39 -4.56
N SER A 170 6.30 -13.49 -4.78
CA SER A 170 6.02 -12.92 -6.11
C SER A 170 5.32 -11.57 -5.99
N PHE A 171 5.36 -10.77 -7.07
CA PHE A 171 4.59 -9.54 -7.21
C PHE A 171 3.31 -9.70 -8.04
N ASP A 172 2.91 -10.94 -8.39
CA ASP A 172 1.62 -11.15 -9.04
C ASP A 172 0.47 -10.91 -8.06
N ILE A 173 -0.09 -9.71 -8.09
CA ILE A 173 -1.20 -9.33 -7.20
C ILE A 173 -2.49 -10.13 -7.44
N PHE A 174 -2.58 -10.89 -8.52
CA PHE A 174 -3.76 -11.69 -8.85
C PHE A 174 -3.69 -13.12 -8.29
N ASP A 175 -2.52 -13.57 -7.83
CA ASP A 175 -2.35 -14.89 -7.24
C ASP A 175 -2.87 -14.91 -5.79
N PRO A 176 -4.01 -15.57 -5.50
CA PRO A 176 -4.55 -15.66 -4.14
C PRO A 176 -3.74 -16.59 -3.24
N SER A 177 -2.87 -17.43 -3.81
CA SER A 177 -2.09 -18.44 -3.08
C SER A 177 -0.77 -17.93 -2.53
N LEU A 178 -0.39 -16.66 -2.79
CA LEU A 178 0.85 -16.10 -2.28
C LEU A 178 0.94 -16.24 -0.76
N PRO A 179 2.05 -16.75 -0.24
CA PRO A 179 2.31 -16.77 1.19
C PRO A 179 2.24 -15.36 1.78
N CYS A 180 1.58 -15.21 2.92
CA CYS A 180 1.37 -13.92 3.57
C CYS A 180 1.84 -13.94 5.02
N LEU A 181 2.56 -12.90 5.42
CA LEU A 181 3.02 -12.69 6.79
C LEU A 181 2.17 -11.61 7.46
N SER A 182 1.59 -11.92 8.62
CA SER A 182 0.88 -10.90 9.43
C SER A 182 1.85 -9.81 9.87
N VAL A 183 1.43 -8.55 9.77
CA VAL A 183 2.23 -7.37 10.15
C VAL A 183 1.60 -6.58 11.29
N ILE A 184 0.44 -7.00 11.76
CA ILE A 184 -0.25 -6.46 12.94
C ILE A 184 -0.57 -7.64 13.84
N ASP A 185 -0.50 -7.43 15.15
CA ASP A 185 -0.83 -8.45 16.15
C ASP A 185 -2.25 -9.00 15.92
N PRO A 186 -2.46 -10.32 16.05
CA PRO A 186 -3.76 -10.95 15.76
C PRO A 186 -4.94 -10.38 16.56
N GLY A 187 -4.66 -9.80 17.73
CA GLY A 187 -5.66 -9.15 18.58
C GLY A 187 -6.07 -7.75 18.16
N ARG A 188 -5.41 -7.19 17.12
CA ARG A 188 -5.58 -5.78 16.72
C ARG A 188 -5.90 -5.61 15.25
N LEU A 189 -6.48 -4.46 14.91
CA LEU A 189 -6.82 -4.03 13.55
C LEU A 189 -6.68 -2.52 13.42
N VAL A 190 -6.66 -2.03 12.17
CA VAL A 190 -6.57 -0.60 11.89
C VAL A 190 -7.94 -0.04 11.57
N MET A 191 -8.41 0.90 12.37
CA MET A 191 -9.56 1.73 12.03
C MET A 191 -9.07 3.02 11.35
N GLU A 192 -9.67 3.37 10.20
CA GLU A 192 -9.42 4.64 9.50
C GLU A 192 -10.71 5.44 9.44
N VAL A 193 -10.65 6.72 9.83
CA VAL A 193 -11.76 7.68 9.70
C VAL A 193 -11.35 8.73 8.70
N LYS A 194 -12.13 8.87 7.61
CA LYS A 194 -11.91 9.83 6.54
C LYS A 194 -13.09 10.76 6.43
N PHE A 195 -12.82 12.06 6.28
CA PHE A 195 -13.84 13.08 6.08
C PHE A 195 -13.24 14.28 5.32
N THR A 196 -14.09 15.09 4.66
CA THR A 196 -13.60 16.24 3.88
C THR A 196 -13.59 17.51 4.72
N GLU A 197 -14.72 18.07 5.04
CA GLU A 197 -14.82 19.39 5.67
C GLU A 197 -14.83 19.30 7.19
N PHE A 198 -15.77 18.56 7.75
CA PHE A 198 -15.95 18.40 9.19
C PHE A 198 -16.35 16.97 9.54
N LEU A 199 -16.04 16.57 10.75
CA LEU A 199 -16.52 15.33 11.34
C LEU A 199 -17.70 15.67 12.27
N PRO A 200 -18.92 15.16 12.00
CA PRO A 200 -20.07 15.42 12.86
C PRO A 200 -19.79 15.06 14.32
N LYS A 201 -20.28 15.91 15.26
CA LYS A 201 -19.97 15.75 16.69
C LYS A 201 -20.37 14.38 17.23
N PHE A 202 -21.54 13.86 16.83
CA PHE A 202 -21.99 12.53 17.25
C PHE A 202 -21.06 11.40 16.79
N VAL A 203 -20.40 11.55 15.61
CA VAL A 203 -19.39 10.58 15.15
C VAL A 203 -18.13 10.71 16.01
N GLN A 204 -17.70 11.94 16.34
CA GLN A 204 -16.55 12.14 17.24
C GLN A 204 -16.75 11.48 18.60
N ASP A 205 -17.98 11.56 19.14
CA ASP A 205 -18.34 11.01 20.47
C ASP A 205 -18.38 9.47 20.49
N ILE A 206 -18.50 8.84 19.32
CA ILE A 206 -18.45 7.39 19.17
C ILE A 206 -17.02 6.87 19.07
N LEU A 207 -16.14 7.67 18.47
CA LEU A 207 -14.74 7.27 18.25
C LEU A 207 -13.99 7.10 19.58
N PRO A 208 -12.91 6.30 19.59
CA PRO A 208 -12.04 6.22 20.75
C PRO A 208 -11.55 7.62 21.15
N PRO A 209 -11.43 7.92 22.45
CA PRO A 209 -10.89 9.19 22.89
C PRO A 209 -9.50 9.41 22.29
N GLN A 210 -9.13 10.67 22.04
CA GLN A 210 -7.84 11.06 21.41
C GLN A 210 -6.58 10.47 22.08
N ARG A 211 -6.71 9.91 23.27
CA ARG A 211 -5.66 9.16 23.99
C ARG A 211 -5.55 7.69 23.56
N ALA A 212 -6.57 7.12 22.89
CA ALA A 212 -6.38 5.86 22.17
C ALA A 212 -5.38 6.14 21.04
N GLU A 213 -4.39 5.29 20.89
CA GLU A 213 -3.26 5.45 19.99
C GLU A 213 -3.68 5.92 18.59
N MET A 214 -3.83 7.25 18.39
CA MET A 214 -3.78 7.84 17.06
C MET A 214 -2.39 7.55 16.52
N THR A 215 -2.24 6.44 15.84
CA THR A 215 -0.96 6.01 15.36
C THR A 215 -0.75 6.47 13.91
N ALA A 216 0.46 6.87 13.62
CA ALA A 216 0.88 7.09 12.24
C ALA A 216 1.03 5.78 11.45
N VAL A 217 0.21 4.74 11.76
CA VAL A 217 0.29 3.41 11.13
C VAL A 217 0.28 3.52 9.62
N SER A 218 1.35 3.05 9.02
CA SER A 218 1.47 2.91 7.57
C SER A 218 1.56 1.44 7.22
N LYS A 219 0.48 0.88 6.65
CA LYS A 219 0.48 -0.53 6.19
C LYS A 219 1.65 -0.83 5.26
N TYR A 220 2.04 0.15 4.40
CA TYR A 220 3.21 0.03 3.54
C TYR A 220 4.49 -0.16 4.34
N VAL A 221 4.74 0.69 5.35
CA VAL A 221 5.94 0.61 6.20
C VAL A 221 5.99 -0.72 6.92
N LEU A 222 4.91 -1.11 7.62
CA LEU A 222 4.87 -2.38 8.34
C LEU A 222 5.11 -3.60 7.43
N CYS A 223 4.52 -3.59 6.23
CA CYS A 223 4.71 -4.68 5.28
C CYS A 223 6.14 -4.69 4.71
N TYR A 224 6.68 -3.53 4.38
CA TYR A 224 8.05 -3.41 3.89
C TYR A 224 9.06 -3.90 4.93
N GLU A 225 9.00 -3.40 6.16
CA GLU A 225 9.87 -3.81 7.27
C GLU A 225 9.81 -5.32 7.53
N LYS A 226 8.61 -5.91 7.43
CA LYS A 226 8.43 -7.36 7.62
C LYS A 226 9.05 -8.19 6.51
N THR A 227 9.13 -7.65 5.29
CA THR A 227 9.52 -8.42 4.09
C THR A 227 10.84 -7.98 3.46
N GLN A 228 11.46 -6.88 3.90
CA GLN A 228 12.68 -6.34 3.29
C GLN A 228 13.82 -7.38 3.19
N TYR A 229 13.98 -8.25 4.18
CA TYR A 229 15.00 -9.31 4.18
C TYR A 229 14.59 -10.57 3.42
N LEU A 230 13.30 -10.77 3.19
CA LEU A 230 12.76 -11.94 2.48
C LEU A 230 12.68 -11.68 0.98
N ASN A 231 12.36 -10.45 0.64
CA ASN A 231 12.25 -10.01 -0.75
C ASN A 231 13.63 -9.61 -1.32
N GLY A 232 14.66 -9.49 -0.50
CA GLY A 232 16.05 -9.24 -0.85
C GLY A 232 16.27 -8.16 -1.93
N ASP A 233 17.53 -7.85 -2.21
CA ASP A 233 17.91 -7.07 -3.39
C ASP A 233 17.69 -7.85 -4.72
N GLY A 234 17.23 -9.10 -4.65
CA GLY A 234 16.93 -9.99 -5.76
C GLY A 234 15.81 -9.56 -6.70
N TYR A 235 15.14 -8.45 -6.43
CA TYR A 235 14.19 -7.82 -7.35
C TYR A 235 14.82 -7.14 -8.56
N TRP A 236 16.13 -7.22 -8.69
CA TRP A 236 16.88 -6.72 -9.84
C TRP A 236 17.08 -7.77 -10.94
N VAL A 237 16.40 -8.91 -10.88
CA VAL A 237 16.35 -9.85 -11.99
C VAL A 237 15.35 -9.37 -13.03
N GLY A 238 15.60 -8.21 -13.60
CA GLY A 238 15.30 -7.94 -15.00
C GLY A 238 16.26 -8.81 -15.81
N ASP A 239 15.76 -9.38 -16.89
CA ASP A 239 16.48 -10.20 -17.85
C ASP A 239 17.92 -9.71 -18.00
N GLY A 240 18.88 -10.47 -17.53
CA GLY A 240 20.35 -10.41 -17.51
C GLY A 240 21.16 -9.34 -18.26
N HIS A 241 20.56 -8.28 -18.75
CA HIS A 241 21.23 -7.28 -19.59
C HIS A 241 21.54 -5.94 -18.91
N ASP A 242 20.94 -5.62 -17.73
CA ASP A 242 21.09 -4.29 -17.11
C ASP A 242 21.62 -4.31 -15.66
N THR A 243 22.25 -5.37 -15.20
CA THR A 243 22.99 -5.34 -13.93
C THR A 243 24.34 -4.68 -14.16
N PRO A 244 24.66 -3.55 -13.50
CA PRO A 244 26.00 -2.98 -13.56
C PRO A 244 27.04 -4.03 -13.12
N ASP A 245 28.14 -4.16 -13.84
CA ASP A 245 29.20 -5.16 -13.63
C ASP A 245 29.77 -5.21 -12.19
N ILE A 246 29.65 -4.13 -11.44
CA ILE A 246 30.03 -4.03 -10.03
C ILE A 246 29.28 -5.01 -9.13
N PHE A 247 28.03 -5.36 -9.43
CA PHE A 247 27.26 -6.32 -8.62
C PHE A 247 27.49 -7.77 -9.00
N ARG A 248 27.95 -8.06 -10.23
CA ARG A 248 28.33 -9.42 -10.63
C ARG A 248 29.61 -9.90 -9.95
N GLN A 249 30.54 -8.99 -9.64
CA GLN A 249 31.79 -9.33 -8.98
C GLN A 249 31.60 -9.68 -7.49
N SER A 250 30.68 -9.01 -6.78
CA SER A 250 30.41 -9.32 -5.36
C SER A 250 29.74 -10.67 -5.15
N LEU A 251 28.88 -11.12 -6.07
CA LEU A 251 28.23 -12.43 -5.99
C LEU A 251 29.18 -13.60 -6.32
N GLN A 252 30.18 -13.38 -7.17
CA GLN A 252 31.18 -14.38 -7.50
C GLN A 252 32.21 -14.59 -6.37
N THR A 253 32.58 -13.53 -5.65
CA THR A 253 33.50 -13.64 -4.51
C THR A 253 32.88 -14.38 -3.32
N ASP A 254 31.60 -14.17 -3.04
CA ASP A 254 30.90 -14.85 -1.90
C ASP A 254 30.73 -16.36 -2.16
N THR A 255 30.55 -16.77 -3.42
CA THR A 255 30.42 -18.17 -3.80
C THR A 255 31.78 -18.90 -3.73
N THR A 256 32.87 -18.19 -4.02
CA THR A 256 34.22 -18.75 -4.00
C THR A 256 34.75 -18.92 -2.55
N GLU A 257 34.46 -17.97 -1.66
CA GLU A 257 34.81 -18.07 -0.24
C GLU A 257 34.03 -19.18 0.47
N ARG A 258 32.77 -19.41 0.14
CA ARG A 258 31.97 -20.50 0.70
C ARG A 258 32.43 -21.91 0.24
N SER A 259 32.97 -22.03 -0.96
CA SER A 259 33.53 -23.30 -1.45
C SER A 259 34.87 -23.64 -0.77
N LEU A 260 35.71 -22.66 -0.53
CA LEU A 260 37.01 -22.83 0.14
C LEU A 260 36.89 -23.15 1.65
N LEU A 261 35.77 -22.73 2.29
CA LEU A 261 35.51 -23.08 3.69
C LEU A 261 34.94 -24.51 3.87
N ARG A 262 34.39 -25.13 2.81
CA ARG A 262 33.90 -26.53 2.83
C ARG A 262 34.99 -27.56 2.58
N GLU A 263 36.10 -27.19 1.97
CA GLU A 263 37.24 -28.11 1.73
C GLU A 263 38.24 -28.14 2.90
N ARG A 264 38.01 -27.40 3.97
CA ARG A 264 38.86 -27.37 5.17
C ARG A 264 38.21 -27.98 6.43
N GLN A 265 37.10 -28.69 6.27
CA GLN A 265 36.50 -29.57 7.29
C GLN A 265 36.47 -31.01 6.78
#